data_96ba76d2c046f74268189b5c37ebeea6
#
_entry.id   96ba76d2c046f74268189b5c37ebeea6
#
_cell.length_a   1.000
_cell.length_b   1.000
_cell.length_c   1.000
_cell.angle_alpha   90.00
_cell.angle_beta   90.00
_cell.angle_gamma   90.00
#
_symmetry.space_group_name_H-M   'P 1'
#
loop_
_entity.id
_entity.type
_entity.pdbx_description
1 polymer ?
#
loop_
_entity_poly.entity_id
_entity_poly.type
_entity_poly.pdbx_seq_one_letter_code
_entity_poly.pdbx_strand_id
1 'polypeptide(L)'
;GAHATLLQRISDAIKAFQDDLRFLNVEERVVGMTYSEFGRRIKSNSSTGTDHGAAAPMFLFGSQIDAGMLGVNPTIPVNATVNDNIPMQYDFRSVYATLLEKWFCLDKTVVDSLFPPNINSQLQSLPLLKAGACSGITPPPPAPTDVLVTNSPNPFTSSTTIKFTTEGGHVLIQIIDTLGRVLKLLVDREYTAGTYTADFNSEGLPTGIYYARFQNGITQQVRAMMKVR
;
A
#
# COMPACT_ATOMS: atom_id res chain seq x y z
N GLY A 1 -17.37 24.25 -2.81
CA GLY A 1 -17.27 23.78 -4.19
C GLY A 1 -16.81 22.33 -4.24
N ALA A 2 -16.92 21.66 -5.39
CA ALA A 2 -16.60 20.24 -5.56
C ALA A 2 -15.19 19.85 -5.07
N HIS A 3 -14.19 20.71 -5.24
CA HIS A 3 -12.81 20.48 -4.81
C HIS A 3 -12.72 20.32 -3.29
N ALA A 4 -13.32 21.23 -2.52
CA ALA A 4 -13.33 21.12 -1.06
C ALA A 4 -13.98 19.81 -0.58
N THR A 5 -15.10 19.41 -1.21
CA THR A 5 -15.78 18.15 -0.88
C THR A 5 -14.90 16.92 -1.19
N LEU A 6 -14.16 16.93 -2.30
CA LEU A 6 -13.25 15.84 -2.66
C LEU A 6 -12.08 15.74 -1.67
N LEU A 7 -11.47 16.87 -1.31
CA LEU A 7 -10.40 16.91 -0.30
C LEU A 7 -10.89 16.43 1.08
N GLN A 8 -12.11 16.84 1.48
CA GLN A 8 -12.71 16.36 2.72
C GLN A 8 -12.87 14.83 2.72
N ARG A 9 -13.40 14.25 1.63
CA ARG A 9 -13.57 12.80 1.51
C ARG A 9 -12.26 12.04 1.62
N ILE A 10 -11.20 12.55 0.99
CA ILE A 10 -9.86 11.95 1.08
C ILE A 10 -9.34 12.03 2.52
N SER A 11 -9.49 13.20 3.15
CA SER A 11 -9.06 13.42 4.54
C SER A 11 -9.80 12.48 5.51
N ASP A 12 -11.13 12.35 5.35
CA ASP A 12 -11.94 11.47 6.19
C ASP A 12 -11.54 9.99 6.00
N ALA A 13 -11.27 9.59 4.76
CA ALA A 13 -10.82 8.22 4.46
C ALA A 13 -9.44 7.92 5.07
N ILE A 14 -8.47 8.84 4.95
CA ILE A 14 -7.14 8.70 5.56
C ILE A 14 -7.27 8.65 7.08
N LYS A 15 -8.12 9.50 7.66
CA LYS A 15 -8.37 9.49 9.11
C LYS A 15 -8.93 8.15 9.57
N ALA A 16 -9.97 7.64 8.91
CA ALA A 16 -10.58 6.36 9.24
C ALA A 16 -9.56 5.22 9.14
N PHE A 17 -8.74 5.21 8.10
CA PHE A 17 -7.66 4.24 7.95
C PHE A 17 -6.64 4.31 9.09
N GLN A 18 -6.21 5.52 9.49
CA GLN A 18 -5.26 5.67 10.59
C GLN A 18 -5.87 5.29 11.95
N ASP A 19 -7.16 5.57 12.17
CA ASP A 19 -7.88 5.16 13.38
C ASP A 19 -7.96 3.63 13.47
N ASP A 20 -8.17 2.94 12.35
CA ASP A 20 -8.19 1.47 12.29
C ASP A 20 -6.79 0.87 12.55
N LEU A 21 -5.74 1.44 11.98
CA LEU A 21 -4.36 1.02 12.27
C LEU A 21 -4.01 1.16 13.75
N ARG A 22 -4.48 2.22 14.41
CA ARG A 22 -4.30 2.44 15.84
C ARG A 22 -5.08 1.42 16.66
N PHE A 23 -6.33 1.16 16.29
CA PHE A 23 -7.15 0.15 16.92
C PHE A 23 -6.50 -1.24 16.84
N LEU A 24 -5.87 -1.56 15.71
CA LEU A 24 -5.14 -2.81 15.48
C LEU A 24 -3.73 -2.85 16.11
N ASN A 25 -3.27 -1.74 16.74
CA ASN A 25 -1.92 -1.58 17.27
C ASN A 25 -0.79 -1.84 16.23
N VAL A 26 -1.01 -1.42 15.00
CA VAL A 26 -0.04 -1.55 13.90
C VAL A 26 0.31 -0.21 13.24
N GLU A 27 -0.13 0.91 13.81
CA GLU A 27 0.08 2.24 13.23
C GLU A 27 1.56 2.59 13.04
N GLU A 28 2.45 2.07 13.88
CA GLU A 28 3.90 2.27 13.77
C GLU A 28 4.54 1.52 12.61
N ARG A 29 3.80 0.64 11.96
CA ARG A 29 4.27 -0.19 10.85
C ARG A 29 3.78 0.29 9.49
N VAL A 30 3.08 1.42 9.45
CA VAL A 30 2.46 1.92 8.22
C VAL A 30 2.80 3.39 8.00
N VAL A 31 3.35 3.67 6.83
CA VAL A 31 3.51 5.02 6.29
C VAL A 31 2.71 5.09 5.00
N GLY A 32 1.86 6.09 4.89
CA GLY A 32 1.10 6.37 3.68
C GLY A 32 1.68 7.58 2.95
N MET A 33 1.55 7.56 1.63
CA MET A 33 2.02 8.62 0.75
C MET A 33 1.03 8.82 -0.41
N THR A 34 0.71 10.08 -0.72
CA THR A 34 0.02 10.40 -1.97
C THR A 34 1.03 10.56 -3.09
N TYR A 35 0.65 10.22 -4.32
CA TYR A 35 1.46 10.46 -5.51
C TYR A 35 0.60 10.88 -6.70
N SER A 36 1.22 11.50 -7.68
CA SER A 36 0.59 11.85 -8.96
C SER A 36 1.66 11.79 -10.07
N GLU A 37 1.24 11.45 -11.28
CA GLU A 37 2.14 11.41 -12.46
C GLU A 37 2.62 12.80 -12.85
N PHE A 38 1.83 13.83 -12.55
CA PHE A 38 2.13 15.21 -12.92
C PHE A 38 1.56 16.20 -11.89
N GLY A 39 2.09 17.40 -11.88
CA GLY A 39 1.52 18.54 -11.18
C GLY A 39 0.49 19.29 -12.03
N ARG A 40 0.19 20.52 -11.62
CA ARG A 40 -0.74 21.40 -12.34
C ARG A 40 -0.08 22.74 -12.64
N ARG A 41 -0.44 23.32 -13.79
CA ARG A 41 -0.05 24.67 -14.15
C ARG A 41 -0.74 25.71 -13.28
N ILE A 42 -0.18 26.91 -13.22
CA ILE A 42 -0.62 27.97 -12.30
C ILE A 42 -2.02 28.45 -12.62
N LYS A 43 -2.33 28.71 -13.88
CA LYS A 43 -3.62 29.27 -14.30
C LYS A 43 -4.56 28.22 -14.88
N SER A 44 -5.86 28.49 -14.70
CA SER A 44 -6.91 27.72 -15.34
C SER A 44 -6.86 27.87 -16.86
N ASN A 45 -7.21 26.80 -17.55
CA ASN A 45 -7.38 26.74 -19.00
C ASN A 45 -8.83 27.05 -19.42
N SER A 46 -9.10 27.02 -20.72
CA SER A 46 -10.43 27.25 -21.28
C SER A 46 -11.50 26.24 -20.88
N SER A 47 -11.09 25.09 -20.36
CA SER A 47 -12.00 24.01 -19.89
C SER A 47 -12.31 24.09 -18.39
N THR A 48 -12.08 25.23 -17.74
CA THR A 48 -12.30 25.46 -16.30
C THR A 48 -11.46 24.56 -15.38
N GLY A 49 -10.42 23.92 -15.91
CA GLY A 49 -9.40 23.14 -15.21
C GLY A 49 -8.02 23.78 -15.32
N THR A 50 -6.97 23.00 -15.10
CA THR A 50 -5.59 23.40 -15.35
C THR A 50 -4.90 22.32 -16.18
N ASP A 51 -3.97 22.71 -17.03
CA ASP A 51 -3.15 21.76 -17.77
C ASP A 51 -2.17 21.05 -16.85
N HIS A 52 -1.61 19.94 -17.31
CA HIS A 52 -0.55 19.21 -16.62
C HIS A 52 0.65 20.14 -16.41
N GLY A 53 1.26 20.08 -15.24
CA GLY A 53 2.38 20.91 -14.84
C GLY A 53 3.46 20.13 -14.10
N ALA A 54 4.50 20.83 -13.67
CA ALA A 54 5.71 20.21 -13.13
C ALA A 54 5.62 19.85 -11.65
N ALA A 55 4.93 20.65 -10.83
CA ALA A 55 4.95 20.50 -9.39
C ALA A 55 3.56 20.22 -8.82
N ALA A 56 3.51 19.40 -7.75
CA ALA A 56 2.33 19.09 -6.97
C ALA A 56 2.69 18.94 -5.50
N PRO A 57 1.75 19.18 -4.56
CA PRO A 57 1.93 18.80 -3.17
C PRO A 57 1.91 17.27 -3.05
N MET A 58 2.78 16.75 -2.18
CA MET A 58 2.80 15.35 -1.78
C MET A 58 2.53 15.28 -0.28
N PHE A 59 1.60 14.43 0.13
CA PHE A 59 1.25 14.24 1.52
C PHE A 59 1.79 12.89 2.01
N LEU A 60 2.49 12.93 3.14
CA LEU A 60 2.88 11.74 3.88
C LEU A 60 2.07 11.69 5.18
N PHE A 61 1.66 10.51 5.59
CA PHE A 61 0.90 10.32 6.83
C PHE A 61 1.27 9.00 7.50
N GLY A 62 1.15 8.97 8.81
CA GLY A 62 1.51 7.84 9.67
C GLY A 62 2.13 8.32 10.98
N SER A 63 2.13 7.46 11.99
CA SER A 63 2.64 7.80 13.34
C SER A 63 4.14 8.13 13.37
N GLN A 64 4.89 7.63 12.40
CA GLN A 64 6.35 7.82 12.29
C GLN A 64 6.75 8.99 11.38
N ILE A 65 5.79 9.67 10.77
CA ILE A 65 6.07 10.89 10.00
C ILE A 65 6.38 12.04 10.94
N ASP A 66 7.44 12.78 10.63
CA ASP A 66 7.74 14.05 11.30
C ASP A 66 6.77 15.11 10.75
N ALA A 67 5.89 15.59 11.64
CA ALA A 67 4.79 16.45 11.23
C ALA A 67 5.30 17.84 10.84
N GLY A 68 4.79 18.35 9.73
CA GLY A 68 5.13 19.70 9.28
C GLY A 68 4.96 19.88 7.77
N MET A 69 5.33 21.05 7.32
CA MET A 69 5.41 21.38 5.90
C MET A 69 6.88 21.51 5.50
N LEU A 70 7.31 20.63 4.62
CA LEU A 70 8.62 20.72 4.00
C LEU A 70 8.53 21.61 2.77
N GLY A 71 9.39 22.65 2.71
CA GLY A 71 9.37 23.63 1.65
C GLY A 71 8.65 24.91 2.07
N VAL A 72 8.47 25.79 1.09
CA VAL A 72 7.84 27.09 1.25
C VAL A 72 6.68 27.25 0.27
N ASN A 73 5.71 28.10 0.62
CA ASN A 73 4.64 28.44 -0.30
C ASN A 73 5.22 29.03 -1.58
N PRO A 74 4.84 28.52 -2.76
CA PRO A 74 5.35 29.06 -4.03
C PRO A 74 4.87 30.49 -4.24
N THR A 75 5.76 31.33 -4.74
CA THR A 75 5.39 32.68 -5.19
C THR A 75 4.75 32.59 -6.57
N ILE A 76 3.52 33.06 -6.69
CA ILE A 76 2.80 33.10 -7.96
C ILE A 76 3.08 34.45 -8.64
N PRO A 77 3.73 34.48 -9.82
CA PRO A 77 3.95 35.71 -10.55
C PRO A 77 2.63 36.40 -10.94
N VAL A 78 2.55 37.71 -10.78
CA VAL A 78 1.34 38.50 -11.12
C VAL A 78 0.96 38.35 -12.59
N ASN A 79 1.98 38.19 -13.45
CA ASN A 79 1.86 38.01 -14.91
C ASN A 79 1.91 36.56 -15.37
N ALA A 80 1.72 35.59 -14.45
CA ALA A 80 1.69 34.18 -14.82
C ALA A 80 0.68 33.92 -15.95
N THR A 81 1.04 33.05 -16.86
CA THR A 81 0.24 32.62 -18.01
C THR A 81 -0.25 31.18 -17.83
N VAL A 82 -1.07 30.66 -18.74
CA VAL A 82 -1.52 29.27 -18.75
C VAL A 82 -0.38 28.30 -19.03
N ASN A 83 0.76 28.76 -19.51
CA ASN A 83 1.93 27.95 -19.83
C ASN A 83 2.94 27.88 -18.68
N ASP A 84 2.75 28.68 -17.62
CA ASP A 84 3.70 28.74 -16.52
C ASP A 84 3.48 27.62 -15.53
N ASN A 85 4.60 27.08 -15.03
CA ASN A 85 4.65 26.05 -14.01
C ASN A 85 5.12 26.62 -12.68
N ILE A 86 4.68 25.99 -11.58
CA ILE A 86 5.34 26.16 -10.29
C ILE A 86 6.64 25.35 -10.33
N PRO A 87 7.81 25.92 -10.00
CA PRO A 87 9.04 25.16 -9.93
C PRO A 87 8.98 24.13 -8.79
N MET A 88 9.52 22.95 -9.03
CA MET A 88 9.69 21.93 -7.99
C MET A 88 10.70 22.43 -6.96
N GLN A 89 10.39 22.28 -5.67
CA GLN A 89 11.31 22.57 -4.58
C GLN A 89 12.12 21.34 -4.19
N TYR A 90 11.52 20.16 -4.31
CA TYR A 90 12.13 18.86 -4.03
C TYR A 90 11.82 17.91 -5.17
N ASP A 91 12.77 17.06 -5.47
CA ASP A 91 12.56 15.94 -6.38
C ASP A 91 11.76 14.84 -5.64
N PHE A 92 10.65 14.38 -6.23
CA PHE A 92 9.83 13.32 -5.63
C PHE A 92 10.62 12.02 -5.39
N ARG A 93 11.66 11.78 -6.18
CA ARG A 93 12.57 10.62 -6.01
C ARG A 93 13.38 10.71 -4.72
N SER A 94 13.67 11.93 -4.23
CA SER A 94 14.26 12.15 -2.91
C SER A 94 13.33 11.68 -1.78
N VAL A 95 12.01 11.83 -1.95
CA VAL A 95 11.04 11.28 -1.01
C VAL A 95 11.12 9.75 -1.00
N TYR A 96 11.13 9.11 -2.18
CA TYR A 96 11.24 7.65 -2.29
C TYR A 96 12.57 7.13 -1.73
N ALA A 97 13.68 7.75 -2.07
CA ALA A 97 15.00 7.39 -1.55
C ALA A 97 15.04 7.51 -0.01
N THR A 98 14.47 8.59 0.54
CA THR A 98 14.39 8.77 2.00
C THR A 98 13.55 7.69 2.67
N LEU A 99 12.40 7.32 2.11
CA LEU A 99 11.58 6.24 2.66
C LEU A 99 12.29 4.89 2.57
N LEU A 100 12.97 4.59 1.46
CA LEU A 100 13.76 3.37 1.32
C LEU A 100 14.88 3.29 2.37
N GLU A 101 15.60 4.40 2.59
CA GLU A 101 16.72 4.46 3.53
C GLU A 101 16.27 4.50 4.98
N LYS A 102 15.29 5.38 5.31
CA LYS A 102 14.95 5.71 6.71
C LYS A 102 13.72 4.97 7.24
N TRP A 103 12.86 4.47 6.35
CA TRP A 103 11.70 3.67 6.75
C TRP A 103 11.95 2.18 6.53
N PHE A 104 12.39 1.78 5.33
CA PHE A 104 12.71 0.37 5.04
C PHE A 104 14.11 -0.05 5.49
N CYS A 105 14.92 0.85 6.06
CA CYS A 105 16.26 0.58 6.59
C CYS A 105 17.24 -0.01 5.55
N LEU A 106 17.05 0.31 4.29
CA LEU A 106 17.97 -0.13 3.25
C LEU A 106 19.28 0.66 3.34
N ASP A 107 20.37 -0.05 3.10
CA ASP A 107 21.68 0.60 2.98
C ASP A 107 21.67 1.63 1.84
N LYS A 108 22.32 2.77 2.07
CA LYS A 108 22.37 3.85 1.09
C LYS A 108 22.94 3.37 -0.26
N THR A 109 23.89 2.48 -0.26
CA THR A 109 24.48 1.93 -1.50
C THR A 109 23.44 1.14 -2.30
N VAL A 110 22.56 0.42 -1.63
CA VAL A 110 21.43 -0.29 -2.25
C VAL A 110 20.44 0.71 -2.81
N VAL A 111 20.06 1.71 -2.02
CA VAL A 111 19.12 2.76 -2.47
C VAL A 111 19.69 3.50 -3.69
N ASP A 112 20.95 3.87 -3.64
CA ASP A 112 21.65 4.54 -4.75
C ASP A 112 21.63 3.69 -6.04
N SER A 113 21.74 2.38 -5.93
CA SER A 113 21.70 1.47 -7.08
C SER A 113 20.35 1.36 -7.77
N LEU A 114 19.26 1.76 -7.09
CA LEU A 114 17.91 1.75 -7.65
C LEU A 114 17.62 2.93 -8.58
N PHE A 115 18.45 3.96 -8.53
CA PHE A 115 18.31 5.15 -9.36
C PHE A 115 19.44 5.27 -10.38
N PRO A 116 19.17 5.77 -11.60
CA PRO A 116 20.21 6.03 -12.58
C PRO A 116 21.32 6.94 -12.04
N PRO A 117 22.58 6.73 -12.38
CA PRO A 117 23.71 7.50 -11.82
C PRO A 117 23.62 9.02 -11.97
N ASN A 118 23.04 9.49 -13.07
CA ASN A 118 22.83 10.92 -13.33
C ASN A 118 21.75 11.54 -12.42
N ILE A 119 20.93 10.74 -11.77
CA ILE A 119 19.88 11.16 -10.87
C ILE A 119 20.33 11.03 -9.42
N ASN A 120 21.01 9.94 -9.12
CA ASN A 120 21.47 9.58 -7.79
C ASN A 120 22.26 10.70 -7.10
N SER A 121 23.14 11.39 -7.81
CA SER A 121 23.91 12.51 -7.30
C SER A 121 23.06 13.76 -6.94
N GLN A 122 21.79 13.79 -7.33
CA GLN A 122 20.85 14.88 -7.07
C GLN A 122 19.86 14.56 -5.95
N LEU A 123 19.79 13.30 -5.52
CA LEU A 123 18.85 12.89 -4.48
C LEU A 123 19.31 13.40 -3.10
N GLN A 124 18.37 13.97 -2.38
CA GLN A 124 18.58 14.49 -1.03
C GLN A 124 17.88 13.60 -0.01
N SER A 125 18.52 13.35 1.12
CA SER A 125 17.82 12.79 2.28
C SER A 125 16.98 13.87 2.93
N LEU A 126 15.67 13.66 3.01
CA LEU A 126 14.71 14.64 3.47
C LEU A 126 14.30 14.34 4.94
N PRO A 127 14.02 15.37 5.76
CA PRO A 127 13.57 15.17 7.14
C PRO A 127 12.08 14.81 7.20
N LEU A 128 11.72 13.60 6.73
CA LEU A 128 10.33 13.16 6.61
C LEU A 128 9.88 12.30 7.78
N LEU A 129 10.81 11.69 8.48
CA LEU A 129 10.53 10.66 9.47
C LEU A 129 11.14 11.05 10.82
N LYS A 130 10.48 10.66 11.88
CA LYS A 130 10.98 10.80 13.26
C LYS A 130 12.31 10.06 13.41
N ALA A 131 13.15 10.55 14.32
CA ALA A 131 14.39 9.87 14.64
C ALA A 131 14.12 8.45 15.15
N GLY A 132 14.85 7.47 14.63
CA GLY A 132 14.68 6.07 15.01
C GLY A 132 13.51 5.34 14.34
N ALA A 133 12.84 5.94 13.38
CA ALA A 133 11.76 5.27 12.63
C ALA A 133 12.18 3.90 12.06
N CYS A 134 13.46 3.78 11.67
CA CYS A 134 14.07 2.53 11.22
C CYS A 134 14.23 1.48 12.34
N SER A 135 14.48 1.90 13.58
CA SER A 135 14.75 0.97 14.69
C SER A 135 13.52 0.29 15.27
N GLY A 136 12.31 0.78 14.93
CA GLY A 136 11.04 0.19 15.35
C GLY A 136 10.49 -0.88 14.41
N ILE A 137 11.04 -0.99 13.21
CA ILE A 137 10.66 -2.03 12.27
C ILE A 137 11.51 -3.27 12.56
N THR A 138 11.07 -4.09 13.52
CA THR A 138 11.47 -5.49 13.44
C THR A 138 11.00 -6.00 12.08
N PRO A 139 11.91 -6.53 11.23
CA PRO A 139 11.47 -7.19 10.00
C PRO A 139 10.29 -8.09 10.37
N PRO A 140 9.20 -8.12 9.59
CA PRO A 140 8.20 -9.14 9.81
C PRO A 140 8.96 -10.47 9.91
N PRO A 141 8.58 -11.36 10.84
CA PRO A 141 9.19 -12.67 10.87
C PRO A 141 9.23 -13.17 9.42
N PRO A 142 10.36 -13.75 8.96
CA PRO A 142 10.48 -14.19 7.58
C PRO A 142 9.18 -14.91 7.26
N ALA A 143 8.56 -14.52 6.14
CA ALA A 143 7.32 -15.16 5.71
C ALA A 143 7.58 -16.65 5.84
N PRO A 144 6.70 -17.43 6.52
CA PRO A 144 6.96 -18.84 6.75
C PRO A 144 7.44 -19.41 5.41
N THR A 145 8.66 -19.92 5.39
CA THR A 145 9.31 -20.45 4.18
C THR A 145 8.49 -21.60 3.61
N ASP A 146 7.64 -22.18 4.42
CA ASP A 146 6.69 -23.18 4.02
C ASP A 146 5.39 -22.55 3.58
N VAL A 147 4.98 -22.87 2.36
CA VAL A 147 3.68 -22.47 1.81
C VAL A 147 2.61 -23.26 2.55
N LEU A 148 2.01 -22.63 3.57
CA LEU A 148 1.00 -23.27 4.42
C LEU A 148 -0.35 -23.44 3.71
N VAL A 149 -0.63 -22.66 2.66
CA VAL A 149 -1.86 -22.74 1.89
C VAL A 149 -1.61 -22.70 0.39
N THR A 150 -2.15 -23.67 -0.33
CA THR A 150 -2.13 -23.75 -1.79
C THR A 150 -3.51 -24.09 -2.31
N ASN A 151 -3.76 -23.94 -3.61
CA ASN A 151 -4.96 -24.43 -4.26
C ASN A 151 -4.65 -25.07 -5.60
N SER A 152 -5.37 -26.13 -5.95
CA SER A 152 -5.26 -26.83 -7.22
C SER A 152 -6.62 -27.39 -7.63
N PRO A 153 -7.01 -27.25 -8.91
CA PRO A 153 -6.34 -26.48 -9.95
C PRO A 153 -6.34 -24.95 -9.69
N ASN A 154 -5.37 -24.26 -10.28
CA ASN A 154 -5.36 -22.80 -10.35
C ASN A 154 -4.64 -22.37 -11.64
N PRO A 155 -5.32 -21.82 -12.64
CA PRO A 155 -6.73 -21.43 -12.67
C PRO A 155 -7.72 -22.60 -12.53
N PHE A 156 -8.95 -22.29 -12.12
CA PHE A 156 -10.05 -23.25 -11.98
C PHE A 156 -11.34 -22.75 -12.64
N THR A 157 -12.28 -23.64 -12.94
CA THR A 157 -13.58 -23.31 -13.56
C THR A 157 -14.70 -23.28 -12.52
N SER A 158 -15.07 -24.42 -11.97
CA SER A 158 -16.18 -24.56 -11.02
C SER A 158 -15.72 -24.76 -9.57
N SER A 159 -14.59 -25.44 -9.38
CA SER A 159 -14.08 -25.74 -8.04
C SER A 159 -12.56 -25.84 -8.00
N THR A 160 -12.00 -25.67 -6.82
CA THR A 160 -10.58 -25.90 -6.53
C THR A 160 -10.45 -26.46 -5.10
N THR A 161 -9.47 -27.32 -4.90
CA THR A 161 -9.16 -27.87 -3.57
C THR A 161 -8.06 -27.03 -2.94
N ILE A 162 -8.33 -26.50 -1.76
CA ILE A 162 -7.36 -25.76 -0.95
C ILE A 162 -6.67 -26.76 -0.03
N LYS A 163 -5.36 -26.88 -0.18
CA LYS A 163 -4.51 -27.67 0.69
C LYS A 163 -3.82 -26.76 1.68
N PHE A 164 -3.85 -27.11 2.96
CA PHE A 164 -3.21 -26.32 4.01
C PHE A 164 -2.50 -27.20 5.03
N THR A 165 -1.44 -26.67 5.62
CA THR A 165 -0.66 -27.31 6.69
C THR A 165 -0.78 -26.50 7.96
N THR A 166 -0.93 -27.14 9.10
CA THR A 166 -1.03 -26.51 10.42
C THR A 166 -0.18 -27.28 11.44
N GLU A 167 0.37 -26.59 12.40
CA GLU A 167 1.04 -27.16 13.57
C GLU A 167 0.05 -27.54 14.69
N GLY A 168 -1.25 -27.38 14.43
CA GLY A 168 -2.33 -27.61 15.37
C GLY A 168 -2.98 -26.29 15.83
N GLY A 169 -4.13 -26.43 16.51
CA GLY A 169 -4.93 -25.31 16.98
C GLY A 169 -6.04 -24.92 16.02
N HIS A 170 -6.64 -23.77 16.30
CA HIS A 170 -7.78 -23.25 15.53
C HIS A 170 -7.35 -22.74 14.16
N VAL A 171 -7.97 -23.28 13.12
CA VAL A 171 -7.75 -22.88 11.73
C VAL A 171 -8.99 -22.21 11.16
N LEU A 172 -8.80 -21.03 10.57
CA LEU A 172 -9.80 -20.27 9.84
C LEU A 172 -9.39 -20.14 8.38
N ILE A 173 -10.25 -20.56 7.44
CA ILE A 173 -10.04 -20.35 6.01
C ILE A 173 -11.26 -19.66 5.42
N GLN A 174 -11.06 -18.47 4.84
CA GLN A 174 -12.10 -17.67 4.23
C GLN A 174 -11.74 -17.38 2.77
N ILE A 175 -12.76 -17.39 1.92
CA ILE A 175 -12.64 -16.89 0.55
C ILE A 175 -13.08 -15.43 0.54
N ILE A 176 -12.21 -14.57 0.04
CA ILE A 176 -12.46 -13.13 -0.06
C ILE A 176 -12.31 -12.66 -1.50
N ASP A 177 -12.99 -11.56 -1.84
CA ASP A 177 -12.83 -10.89 -3.13
C ASP A 177 -11.65 -9.90 -3.12
N THR A 178 -11.45 -9.19 -4.23
CA THR A 178 -10.41 -8.16 -4.39
C THR A 178 -10.60 -6.94 -3.50
N LEU A 179 -11.77 -6.77 -2.90
CA LEU A 179 -12.08 -5.70 -1.95
C LEU A 179 -11.97 -6.16 -0.49
N GLY A 180 -11.53 -7.41 -0.25
CA GLY A 180 -11.40 -7.99 1.08
C GLY A 180 -12.71 -8.49 1.71
N ARG A 181 -13.84 -8.44 0.99
CA ARG A 181 -15.14 -8.91 1.50
C ARG A 181 -15.15 -10.42 1.56
N VAL A 182 -15.58 -10.97 2.69
CA VAL A 182 -15.72 -12.41 2.88
C VAL A 182 -16.92 -12.92 2.07
N LEU A 183 -16.63 -13.80 1.12
CA LEU A 183 -17.64 -14.44 0.26
C LEU A 183 -18.07 -15.79 0.80
N LYS A 184 -17.13 -16.52 1.40
CA LYS A 184 -17.40 -17.86 1.95
C LYS A 184 -16.45 -18.20 3.10
N LEU A 185 -17.00 -18.82 4.14
CA LEU A 185 -16.25 -19.44 5.20
C LEU A 185 -16.09 -20.93 4.83
N LEU A 186 -14.85 -21.40 4.66
CA LEU A 186 -14.56 -22.80 4.29
C LEU A 186 -14.20 -23.66 5.49
N VAL A 187 -13.38 -23.12 6.39
CA VAL A 187 -12.88 -23.82 7.57
C VAL A 187 -12.95 -22.86 8.75
N ASP A 188 -13.43 -23.35 9.88
CA ASP A 188 -13.49 -22.63 11.16
C ASP A 188 -13.58 -23.65 12.28
N ARG A 189 -12.45 -24.29 12.62
CA ARG A 189 -12.39 -25.34 13.65
C ARG A 189 -10.97 -25.67 14.09
N GLU A 190 -10.87 -26.43 15.18
CA GLU A 190 -9.62 -26.99 15.69
C GLU A 190 -9.11 -28.15 14.81
N TYR A 191 -7.78 -28.19 14.65
CA TYR A 191 -7.04 -29.27 13.99
C TYR A 191 -5.86 -29.70 14.83
N THR A 192 -5.45 -30.95 14.68
CA THR A 192 -4.13 -31.43 15.10
C THR A 192 -3.08 -31.04 14.05
N ALA A 193 -1.80 -31.12 14.42
CA ALA A 193 -0.72 -30.89 13.48
C ALA A 193 -0.82 -31.82 12.26
N GLY A 194 -0.72 -31.29 11.06
CA GLY A 194 -0.86 -32.08 9.84
C GLY A 194 -1.23 -31.26 8.61
N THR A 195 -1.42 -31.96 7.50
CA THR A 195 -1.84 -31.39 6.21
C THR A 195 -3.26 -31.83 5.89
N TYR A 196 -4.09 -30.88 5.50
CA TYR A 196 -5.52 -31.07 5.28
C TYR A 196 -5.96 -30.42 3.95
N THR A 197 -7.17 -30.73 3.54
CA THR A 197 -7.78 -30.14 2.34
C THR A 197 -9.19 -29.64 2.63
N ALA A 198 -9.59 -28.60 1.89
CA ALA A 198 -10.94 -28.06 1.89
C ALA A 198 -11.35 -27.73 0.45
N ASP A 199 -12.50 -28.20 0.02
CA ASP A 199 -12.98 -27.96 -1.34
C ASP A 199 -13.74 -26.62 -1.42
N PHE A 200 -13.39 -25.81 -2.38
CA PHE A 200 -14.07 -24.57 -2.69
C PHE A 200 -14.86 -24.74 -3.99
N ASN A 201 -16.18 -24.77 -3.87
CA ASN A 201 -17.10 -24.61 -5.00
C ASN A 201 -17.42 -23.13 -5.18
N SER A 202 -17.18 -22.63 -6.39
CA SER A 202 -17.37 -21.24 -6.79
C SER A 202 -18.64 -21.00 -7.60
N GLU A 203 -19.61 -21.91 -7.53
CA GLU A 203 -20.90 -21.76 -8.21
C GLU A 203 -21.56 -20.42 -7.84
N GLY A 204 -22.10 -19.73 -8.83
CA GLY A 204 -22.69 -18.41 -8.65
C GLY A 204 -21.71 -17.23 -8.58
N LEU A 205 -20.40 -17.49 -8.49
CA LEU A 205 -19.41 -16.42 -8.50
C LEU A 205 -18.95 -16.09 -9.92
N PRO A 206 -18.73 -14.80 -10.28
CA PRO A 206 -18.20 -14.43 -11.60
C PRO A 206 -16.75 -14.91 -11.81
N THR A 207 -16.31 -14.92 -13.07
CA THR A 207 -14.88 -15.09 -13.39
C THR A 207 -14.07 -13.95 -12.83
N GLY A 208 -12.86 -14.23 -12.30
CA GLY A 208 -12.03 -13.21 -11.69
C GLY A 208 -11.05 -13.77 -10.66
N ILE A 209 -10.40 -12.87 -9.97
CA ILE A 209 -9.43 -13.18 -8.91
C ILE A 209 -10.16 -13.23 -7.57
N TYR A 210 -9.88 -14.27 -6.82
CA TYR A 210 -10.31 -14.50 -5.44
C TYR A 210 -9.10 -14.82 -4.59
N TYR A 211 -9.25 -14.73 -3.28
CA TYR A 211 -8.18 -15.07 -2.36
C TYR A 211 -8.67 -16.06 -1.30
N ALA A 212 -7.88 -17.09 -1.05
CA ALA A 212 -8.02 -17.91 0.15
C ALA A 212 -7.18 -17.28 1.26
N ARG A 213 -7.83 -16.80 2.31
CA ARG A 213 -7.18 -16.28 3.51
C ARG A 213 -7.17 -17.38 4.55
N PHE A 214 -5.99 -17.86 4.88
CA PHE A 214 -5.70 -18.84 5.93
C PHE A 214 -5.23 -18.11 7.18
N GLN A 215 -5.72 -18.52 8.33
CA GLN A 215 -5.26 -18.05 9.63
C GLN A 215 -5.18 -19.23 10.61
N ASN A 216 -4.07 -19.30 11.34
CA ASN A 216 -3.86 -20.23 12.44
C ASN A 216 -3.07 -19.51 13.55
N GLY A 217 -3.73 -19.21 14.65
CA GLY A 217 -3.17 -18.34 15.68
C GLY A 217 -2.77 -16.96 15.11
N ILE A 218 -1.49 -16.61 15.29
CA ILE A 218 -0.91 -15.35 14.75
C ILE A 218 -0.45 -15.48 13.29
N THR A 219 -0.38 -16.71 12.76
CA THR A 219 0.07 -16.95 11.39
C THR A 219 -1.08 -16.70 10.42
N GLN A 220 -0.83 -15.86 9.43
CA GLN A 220 -1.79 -15.58 8.36
C GLN A 220 -1.11 -15.70 7.01
N GLN A 221 -1.78 -16.35 6.06
CA GLN A 221 -1.38 -16.39 4.66
C GLN A 221 -2.56 -16.12 3.74
N VAL A 222 -2.27 -15.55 2.57
CA VAL A 222 -3.25 -15.28 1.53
C VAL A 222 -2.76 -15.91 0.22
N ARG A 223 -3.63 -16.71 -0.42
CA ARG A 223 -3.35 -17.33 -1.71
C ARG A 223 -4.30 -16.81 -2.78
N ALA A 224 -3.75 -16.23 -3.84
CA ALA A 224 -4.53 -15.81 -5.00
C ALA A 224 -4.99 -17.03 -5.81
N MET A 225 -6.27 -16.99 -6.21
CA MET A 225 -6.94 -18.03 -7.00
C MET A 225 -7.64 -17.38 -8.19
N MET A 226 -7.49 -17.94 -9.38
CA MET A 226 -8.09 -17.41 -10.60
C MET A 226 -9.22 -18.32 -11.07
N LYS A 227 -10.46 -17.80 -11.06
CA LYS A 227 -11.59 -18.44 -11.69
C LYS A 227 -11.68 -18.03 -13.15
N VAL A 228 -11.70 -19.01 -14.02
CA VAL A 228 -11.89 -18.85 -15.48
C VAL A 228 -13.25 -19.45 -15.89
N ARG A 229 -13.60 -19.27 -17.16
CA ARG A 229 -14.84 -19.84 -17.72
C ARG A 229 -14.74 -21.34 -17.89
#